data_da501a00032dc30a0a4a3c6a1f7538f1
#
_entry.id   da501a00032dc30a0a4a3c6a1f7538f1
#
_cell.length_a   1.000
_cell.length_b   1.000
_cell.length_c   1.000
_cell.angle_alpha   90.00
_cell.angle_beta   90.00
_cell.angle_gamma   90.00
#
_symmetry.space_group_name_H-M   'P 1'
#
loop_
_entity.id
_entity.type
_entity.pdbx_description
1 polymer ?
#
loop_
_entity_poly.entity_id
_entity_poly.type
_entity_poly.pdbx_seq_one_letter_code
_entity_poly.pdbx_strand_id
1 'polypeptide(L)'
;MKIIKWDEKSRELQLKIEDEDDLWILDTIIEKDDEVYAKTTREIKIGDESVRKYVQIGIKVEKVEFQPFTNRLRINGVIIYHPEEYEKYGFLGSYHTINVKASDEIKIIKSKWTKSLIKQIEEKCKIKGENRNVLIIAIDDEEPAIGVIREYGIDVQLEIQLKLPSKREEKMREEKMERVINELAKKIAEIIEKNNMKTIVVVGINYLREKLASEISKEIQKMKNKIILISEDTSNGGIRGINEALRKNSILKALKEIKMIEDSKIMEDYLEILAKEKGKATYGLNETYKAAKIGAVKTLMISNRMLKSYGEKREKIEEIIEDVERQGGEIRIISEISEAGKKLLSLGGIAAILRYRIEE
;
A
#
# COMPACT_ATOMS: atom_id res chain seq x y z
N MET A 1 10.81 -5.82 -4.26
CA MET A 1 11.45 -6.56 -3.15
C MET A 1 12.21 -7.76 -3.67
N LYS A 2 13.41 -8.01 -3.16
CA LYS A 2 14.22 -9.18 -3.54
C LYS A 2 14.68 -9.92 -2.29
N ILE A 3 14.42 -11.23 -2.23
CA ILE A 3 14.97 -12.10 -1.20
C ILE A 3 16.47 -12.26 -1.48
N ILE A 4 17.32 -11.90 -0.51
CA ILE A 4 18.77 -12.12 -0.53
C ILE A 4 19.07 -13.48 0.10
N LYS A 5 18.47 -13.74 1.26
CA LYS A 5 18.65 -14.99 2.01
C LYS A 5 17.38 -15.35 2.75
N TRP A 6 17.04 -16.63 2.75
CA TRP A 6 16.04 -17.23 3.61
C TRP A 6 16.64 -18.43 4.33
N ASP A 7 16.53 -18.45 5.64
CA ASP A 7 17.00 -19.57 6.46
C ASP A 7 15.89 -19.93 7.47
N GLU A 8 15.22 -21.04 7.21
CA GLU A 8 14.12 -21.52 8.03
C GLU A 8 14.59 -21.96 9.44
N LYS A 9 15.83 -22.49 9.57
CA LYS A 9 16.34 -22.95 10.86
C LYS A 9 16.62 -21.81 11.83
N SER A 10 17.28 -20.76 11.34
CA SER A 10 17.52 -19.54 12.11
C SER A 10 16.33 -18.58 12.09
N ARG A 11 15.29 -18.89 11.32
CA ARG A 11 14.09 -18.03 11.11
C ARG A 11 14.46 -16.63 10.61
N GLU A 12 15.52 -16.56 9.83
CA GLU A 12 16.12 -15.34 9.30
C GLU A 12 15.68 -15.10 7.86
N LEU A 13 15.17 -13.91 7.59
CA LEU A 13 14.87 -13.44 6.26
C LEU A 13 15.66 -12.15 5.98
N GLN A 14 16.45 -12.15 4.92
CA GLN A 14 17.16 -10.95 4.45
C GLN A 14 16.61 -10.51 3.11
N LEU A 15 16.23 -9.24 3.03
CA LEU A 15 15.54 -8.63 1.90
C LEU A 15 16.28 -7.39 1.43
N LYS A 16 16.23 -7.14 0.12
CA LYS A 16 16.52 -5.85 -0.49
C LYS A 16 15.21 -5.18 -0.89
N ILE A 17 15.05 -3.95 -0.49
CA ILE A 17 13.89 -3.12 -0.79
C ILE A 17 14.08 -2.50 -2.17
N GLU A 18 13.11 -2.61 -3.06
CA GLU A 18 13.20 -2.09 -4.43
C GLU A 18 12.29 -0.86 -4.62
N ASP A 19 11.12 -0.85 -3.98
CA ASP A 19 10.13 0.22 -4.12
C ASP A 19 9.39 0.55 -2.79
N GLU A 20 8.48 1.49 -2.85
CA GLU A 20 7.69 1.96 -1.70
C GLU A 20 6.61 0.97 -1.27
N ASP A 21 6.07 0.20 -2.21
CA ASP A 21 5.11 -0.85 -1.90
C ASP A 21 5.74 -1.97 -1.05
N ASP A 22 7.05 -2.19 -1.20
CA ASP A 22 7.81 -3.11 -0.36
C ASP A 22 7.82 -2.66 1.10
N LEU A 23 7.92 -1.34 1.34
CA LEU A 23 7.90 -0.77 2.70
C LEU A 23 6.55 -1.01 3.39
N TRP A 24 5.45 -0.89 2.63
CA TRP A 24 4.13 -1.20 3.16
C TRP A 24 3.99 -2.68 3.52
N ILE A 25 4.51 -3.58 2.68
CA ILE A 25 4.51 -5.02 2.99
C ILE A 25 5.31 -5.30 4.26
N LEU A 26 6.49 -4.69 4.41
CA LEU A 26 7.29 -4.82 5.62
C LEU A 26 6.55 -4.31 6.86
N ASP A 27 5.77 -3.23 6.74
CA ASP A 27 4.92 -2.73 7.82
C ASP A 27 3.86 -3.75 8.27
N THR A 28 3.40 -4.62 7.35
CA THR A 28 2.46 -5.69 7.68
C THR A 28 3.12 -6.96 8.23
N ILE A 29 4.39 -7.18 7.89
CA ILE A 29 5.16 -8.38 8.24
C ILE A 29 5.88 -8.23 9.57
N ILE A 30 6.51 -7.05 9.80
CA ILE A 30 7.31 -6.82 11.01
C ILE A 30 6.38 -6.53 12.17
N GLU A 31 6.57 -7.27 13.27
CA GLU A 31 5.75 -7.21 14.46
C GLU A 31 6.58 -6.83 15.69
N LYS A 32 5.88 -6.50 16.77
CA LYS A 32 6.53 -6.30 18.06
C LYS A 32 7.27 -7.59 18.47
N ASP A 33 8.40 -7.42 19.13
CA ASP A 33 9.32 -8.46 19.59
C ASP A 33 10.12 -9.17 18.50
N ASP A 34 9.91 -8.86 17.21
CA ASP A 34 10.83 -9.29 16.15
C ASP A 34 12.20 -8.64 16.30
N GLU A 35 13.22 -9.28 15.74
CA GLU A 35 14.53 -8.66 15.64
C GLU A 35 14.77 -8.13 14.23
N VAL A 36 15.18 -6.88 14.13
CA VAL A 36 15.44 -6.23 12.84
C VAL A 36 16.84 -5.65 12.82
N TYR A 37 17.58 -5.99 11.77
CA TYR A 37 18.95 -5.53 11.55
C TYR A 37 19.04 -4.77 10.23
N ALA A 38 19.58 -3.55 10.28
CA ALA A 38 19.85 -2.76 9.07
C ALA A 38 20.99 -1.76 9.30
N LYS A 39 21.53 -1.24 8.20
CA LYS A 39 22.44 -0.10 8.25
C LYS A 39 21.66 1.18 8.50
N THR A 40 22.01 1.90 9.56
CA THR A 40 21.34 3.13 9.96
C THR A 40 22.34 4.18 10.38
N THR A 41 21.91 5.43 10.48
CA THR A 41 22.75 6.50 11.00
C THR A 41 22.57 6.65 12.51
N ARG A 42 23.67 6.68 13.25
CA ARG A 42 23.68 6.95 14.69
C ARG A 42 24.59 8.13 14.99
N GLU A 43 24.13 8.99 15.86
CA GLU A 43 24.93 10.06 16.42
C GLU A 43 25.89 9.51 17.49
N ILE A 44 27.16 9.82 17.34
CA ILE A 44 28.24 9.35 18.19
C ILE A 44 28.99 10.56 18.71
N LYS A 45 29.14 10.65 20.03
CA LYS A 45 29.96 11.68 20.65
C LYS A 45 31.44 11.26 20.62
N ILE A 46 32.29 12.08 19.99
CA ILE A 46 33.75 11.90 19.93
C ILE A 46 34.35 13.16 20.56
N GLY A 47 34.70 13.10 21.84
CA GLY A 47 35.06 14.29 22.61
C GLY A 47 33.87 15.23 22.78
N ASP A 48 34.04 16.50 22.44
CA ASP A 48 32.97 17.51 22.46
C ASP A 48 32.13 17.58 21.16
N GLU A 49 32.50 16.84 20.13
CA GLU A 49 31.82 16.84 18.85
C GLU A 49 30.85 15.67 18.71
N SER A 50 29.71 15.93 18.05
CA SER A 50 28.70 14.94 17.72
C SER A 50 28.74 14.63 16.22
N VAL A 51 29.06 13.40 15.87
CA VAL A 51 29.20 12.96 14.45
C VAL A 51 28.20 11.85 14.17
N ARG A 52 27.50 11.95 13.03
CA ARG A 52 26.64 10.87 12.54
C ARG A 52 27.44 9.87 11.70
N LYS A 53 27.39 8.61 12.11
CA LYS A 53 28.05 7.50 11.39
C LYS A 53 27.01 6.47 10.95
N TYR A 54 27.30 5.80 9.84
CA TYR A 54 26.56 4.61 9.41
C TYR A 54 27.02 3.41 10.19
N VAL A 55 26.09 2.78 10.90
CA VAL A 55 26.36 1.62 11.77
C VAL A 55 25.33 0.53 11.46
N GLN A 56 25.79 -0.74 11.44
CA GLN A 56 24.88 -1.87 11.45
C GLN A 56 24.30 -2.03 12.84
N ILE A 57 23.01 -1.81 13.00
CA ILE A 57 22.29 -1.93 14.27
C ILE A 57 21.24 -3.02 14.18
N GLY A 58 21.13 -3.83 15.24
CA GLY A 58 20.03 -4.74 15.46
C GLY A 58 19.15 -4.21 16.60
N ILE A 59 17.85 -4.18 16.39
CA ILE A 59 16.86 -3.77 17.39
C ILE A 59 15.85 -4.88 17.63
N LYS A 60 15.38 -4.98 18.88
CA LYS A 60 14.15 -5.67 19.23
C LYS A 60 13.00 -4.71 19.03
N VAL A 61 12.09 -5.04 18.12
CA VAL A 61 11.03 -4.14 17.64
C VAL A 61 9.99 -3.88 18.72
N GLU A 62 9.63 -2.62 18.91
CA GLU A 62 8.48 -2.20 19.72
C GLU A 62 7.35 -1.61 18.90
N LYS A 63 7.69 -0.86 17.84
CA LYS A 63 6.70 -0.21 16.97
C LYS A 63 7.21 -0.13 15.55
N VAL A 64 6.32 -0.41 14.60
CA VAL A 64 6.53 -0.21 13.17
C VAL A 64 5.50 0.78 12.65
N GLU A 65 5.93 1.69 11.77
CA GLU A 65 5.07 2.73 11.21
C GLU A 65 5.49 3.07 9.78
N PHE A 66 4.64 2.72 8.82
CA PHE A 66 4.81 3.14 7.43
C PHE A 66 4.32 4.57 7.27
N GLN A 67 5.15 5.40 6.65
CA GLN A 67 4.86 6.81 6.38
C GLN A 67 4.81 7.05 4.86
N PRO A 68 3.63 6.91 4.21
CA PRO A 68 3.50 7.00 2.76
C PRO A 68 3.99 8.33 2.19
N PHE A 69 3.76 9.44 2.89
CA PHE A 69 4.16 10.78 2.41
C PHE A 69 5.67 11.04 2.45
N THR A 70 6.43 10.26 3.22
CA THR A 70 7.90 10.39 3.32
C THR A 70 8.63 9.23 2.69
N ASN A 71 7.90 8.26 2.15
CA ASN A 71 8.43 7.04 1.53
C ASN A 71 9.43 6.32 2.45
N ARG A 72 9.06 6.18 3.73
CA ARG A 72 9.89 5.55 4.77
C ARG A 72 9.09 4.61 5.64
N LEU A 73 9.74 3.53 6.03
CA LEU A 73 9.29 2.67 7.11
C LEU A 73 10.13 2.97 8.34
N ARG A 74 9.48 3.38 9.42
CA ARG A 74 10.11 3.65 10.72
C ARG A 74 9.93 2.43 11.62
N ILE A 75 11.03 1.82 12.04
CA ILE A 75 11.05 0.69 12.95
C ILE A 75 11.72 1.14 14.23
N ASN A 76 10.94 1.29 15.28
CA ASN A 76 11.43 1.72 16.60
C ASN A 76 11.59 0.49 17.51
N GLY A 77 12.66 0.46 18.28
CA GLY A 77 12.91 -0.61 19.22
C GLY A 77 14.15 -0.38 20.08
N VAL A 78 14.46 -1.37 20.90
CA VAL A 78 15.62 -1.39 21.80
C VAL A 78 16.79 -2.04 21.08
N ILE A 79 17.97 -1.42 21.14
CA ILE A 79 19.18 -1.94 20.51
C ILE A 79 19.63 -3.22 21.22
N ILE A 80 19.75 -4.30 20.46
CA ILE A 80 20.24 -5.63 20.91
C ILE A 80 21.57 -6.02 20.27
N TYR A 81 21.96 -5.29 19.21
CA TYR A 81 23.21 -5.59 18.50
C TYR A 81 23.82 -4.33 17.87
N HIS A 82 25.13 -4.23 17.96
CA HIS A 82 26.00 -3.33 17.21
C HIS A 82 27.39 -4.00 17.01
N PRO A 83 28.22 -3.55 16.05
CA PRO A 83 29.59 -4.05 15.91
C PRO A 83 30.45 -3.72 17.12
N GLU A 84 31.42 -4.59 17.45
CA GLU A 84 32.30 -4.46 18.63
C GLU A 84 33.02 -3.10 18.73
N GLU A 85 33.41 -2.51 17.60
CA GLU A 85 34.04 -1.19 17.54
C GLU A 85 33.22 -0.05 18.18
N TYR A 86 31.91 -0.26 18.37
CA TYR A 86 30.98 0.69 18.98
C TYR A 86 30.61 0.38 20.43
N GLU A 87 31.19 -0.67 21.04
CA GLU A 87 30.91 -1.10 22.40
C GLU A 87 31.11 0.03 23.43
N LYS A 88 32.20 0.80 23.26
CA LYS A 88 32.53 1.95 24.12
C LYS A 88 31.47 3.07 24.18
N TYR A 89 30.51 3.07 23.28
CA TYR A 89 29.45 4.09 23.23
C TYR A 89 28.17 3.68 23.98
N GLY A 90 28.09 2.46 24.49
CA GLY A 90 26.99 2.00 25.34
C GLY A 90 25.63 2.00 24.63
N PHE A 91 25.57 1.52 23.37
CA PHE A 91 24.33 1.53 22.61
C PHE A 91 23.32 0.48 23.05
N LEU A 92 23.77 -0.66 23.55
CA LEU A 92 22.90 -1.76 23.99
C LEU A 92 21.87 -1.30 25.02
N GLY A 93 20.63 -1.71 24.86
CA GLY A 93 19.52 -1.34 25.74
C GLY A 93 18.94 0.06 25.49
N SER A 94 19.58 0.89 24.65
CA SER A 94 19.03 2.21 24.32
C SER A 94 18.04 2.12 23.16
N TYR A 95 17.10 3.07 23.09
CA TYR A 95 16.14 3.17 21.99
C TYR A 95 16.79 3.66 20.71
N HIS A 96 16.35 3.09 19.59
CA HIS A 96 16.74 3.54 18.27
C HIS A 96 15.59 3.37 17.26
N THR A 97 15.56 4.24 16.27
CA THR A 97 14.64 4.14 15.14
C THR A 97 15.43 3.88 13.87
N ILE A 98 15.25 2.71 13.28
CA ILE A 98 15.74 2.39 11.94
C ILE A 98 14.74 2.98 10.94
N ASN A 99 15.24 3.83 10.04
CA ASN A 99 14.45 4.38 8.92
C ASN A 99 14.83 3.64 7.65
N VAL A 100 13.94 2.80 7.16
CA VAL A 100 14.12 1.99 5.94
C VAL A 100 13.50 2.71 4.74
N LYS A 101 14.18 2.71 3.62
CA LYS A 101 13.75 3.29 2.34
C LYS A 101 14.07 2.36 1.17
N ALA A 102 13.61 2.70 -0.02
CA ALA A 102 13.98 1.99 -1.24
C ALA A 102 15.51 1.94 -1.40
N SER A 103 16.02 0.81 -1.89
CA SER A 103 17.42 0.41 -2.03
C SER A 103 18.13 -0.07 -0.76
N ASP A 104 17.52 0.06 0.42
CA ASP A 104 18.09 -0.46 1.67
C ASP A 104 17.97 -2.00 1.75
N GLU A 105 18.83 -2.60 2.56
CA GLU A 105 18.78 -4.01 2.91
C GLU A 105 18.38 -4.17 4.38
N ILE A 106 17.49 -5.12 4.64
CA ILE A 106 16.99 -5.40 5.98
C ILE A 106 17.07 -6.91 6.25
N LYS A 107 17.43 -7.26 7.49
CA LYS A 107 17.34 -8.62 7.99
C LYS A 107 16.33 -8.69 9.12
N ILE A 108 15.42 -9.66 9.04
CA ILE A 108 14.33 -9.85 9.99
C ILE A 108 14.45 -11.26 10.57
N ILE A 109 14.37 -11.39 11.88
CA ILE A 109 14.27 -12.66 12.59
C ILE A 109 12.98 -12.66 13.39
N LYS A 110 12.14 -13.67 13.17
CA LYS A 110 10.83 -13.82 13.84
C LYS A 110 10.78 -15.09 14.66
N SER A 111 9.98 -15.06 15.71
CA SER A 111 9.67 -16.27 16.49
C SER A 111 8.96 -17.33 15.64
N LYS A 112 8.09 -16.90 14.70
CA LYS A 112 7.34 -17.77 13.79
C LYS A 112 7.08 -17.08 12.46
N TRP A 113 7.31 -17.80 11.37
CA TRP A 113 6.92 -17.41 10.02
C TRP A 113 5.71 -18.23 9.60
N THR A 114 4.55 -17.59 9.37
CA THR A 114 3.36 -18.27 8.83
C THR A 114 3.53 -18.48 7.32
N LYS A 115 2.86 -19.53 6.80
CA LYS A 115 2.87 -19.80 5.34
C LYS A 115 2.31 -18.62 4.54
N SER A 116 1.30 -17.93 5.08
CA SER A 116 0.70 -16.75 4.47
C SER A 116 1.70 -15.60 4.31
N LEU A 117 2.49 -15.29 5.36
CA LEU A 117 3.53 -14.26 5.28
C LEU A 117 4.61 -14.59 4.25
N ILE A 118 5.10 -15.83 4.26
CA ILE A 118 6.11 -16.28 3.28
C ILE A 118 5.55 -16.18 1.87
N LYS A 119 4.31 -16.67 1.65
CA LYS A 119 3.64 -16.60 0.35
C LYS A 119 3.50 -15.16 -0.15
N GLN A 120 3.11 -14.21 0.70
CA GLN A 120 3.03 -12.80 0.33
C GLN A 120 4.37 -12.24 -0.13
N ILE A 121 5.46 -12.57 0.58
CA ILE A 121 6.80 -12.14 0.22
C ILE A 121 7.22 -12.74 -1.12
N GLU A 122 7.00 -14.05 -1.32
CA GLU A 122 7.33 -14.73 -2.56
C GLU A 122 6.54 -14.20 -3.76
N GLU A 123 5.23 -13.98 -3.60
CA GLU A 123 4.38 -13.38 -4.62
C GLU A 123 4.89 -11.99 -5.00
N LYS A 124 5.23 -11.16 -4.00
CA LYS A 124 5.81 -9.84 -4.23
C LYS A 124 7.14 -9.92 -4.97
N CYS A 125 7.99 -10.89 -4.64
CA CYS A 125 9.29 -11.09 -5.30
C CYS A 125 9.16 -11.62 -6.74
N LYS A 126 8.12 -12.42 -7.04
CA LYS A 126 7.86 -12.98 -8.37
C LYS A 126 7.32 -11.94 -9.35
N ILE A 127 6.50 -11.02 -8.87
CA ILE A 127 5.91 -9.98 -9.71
C ILE A 127 6.98 -8.90 -9.92
N LYS A 128 7.86 -9.11 -10.90
CA LYS A 128 8.84 -8.08 -11.31
C LYS A 128 8.09 -6.88 -11.88
N GLY A 129 8.22 -5.79 -11.19
CA GLY A 129 7.78 -4.40 -11.30
C GLY A 129 7.49 -3.73 -12.64
N GLU A 130 7.08 -4.40 -13.70
CA GLU A 130 6.84 -3.72 -14.97
C GLU A 130 5.46 -3.07 -15.11
N ASN A 131 4.44 -3.53 -14.38
CA ASN A 131 3.05 -3.04 -14.54
C ASN A 131 2.49 -2.27 -13.33
N ARG A 132 3.30 -2.01 -12.29
CA ARG A 132 2.83 -1.45 -11.01
C ARG A 132 2.76 0.07 -10.95
N ASN A 133 3.49 0.75 -11.83
CA ASN A 133 3.54 2.20 -11.82
C ASN A 133 2.40 2.77 -12.67
N VAL A 134 1.24 2.96 -12.04
CA VAL A 134 0.05 3.52 -12.67
C VAL A 134 -0.19 4.93 -12.14
N LEU A 135 -0.20 5.87 -13.07
CA LEU A 135 -0.61 7.25 -12.81
C LEU A 135 -2.08 7.41 -13.14
N ILE A 136 -2.86 7.93 -12.21
CA ILE A 136 -4.26 8.27 -12.44
C ILE A 136 -4.46 9.77 -12.33
N ILE A 137 -5.14 10.35 -13.32
CA ILE A 137 -5.44 11.75 -13.40
C ILE A 137 -6.95 11.91 -13.51
N ALA A 138 -7.55 12.65 -12.59
CA ALA A 138 -8.95 13.02 -12.65
C ALA A 138 -9.07 14.51 -12.89
N ILE A 139 -9.70 14.89 -14.00
CA ILE A 139 -9.86 16.28 -14.40
C ILE A 139 -11.31 16.74 -14.36
N ASP A 140 -11.52 17.90 -13.78
CA ASP A 140 -12.72 18.71 -13.89
C ASP A 140 -12.36 20.20 -14.00
N ASP A 141 -13.32 21.07 -13.90
CA ASP A 141 -13.14 22.51 -13.97
C ASP A 141 -12.90 23.18 -12.60
N GLU A 142 -12.86 22.40 -11.52
CA GLU A 142 -12.69 22.90 -10.14
C GLU A 142 -11.42 22.38 -9.48
N GLU A 143 -11.28 21.06 -9.36
CA GLU A 143 -10.27 20.41 -8.51
C GLU A 143 -9.60 19.19 -9.20
N PRO A 144 -8.83 19.38 -10.29
CA PRO A 144 -8.11 18.26 -10.87
C PRO A 144 -7.09 17.68 -9.89
N ALA A 145 -6.96 16.36 -9.89
CA ALA A 145 -6.02 15.63 -9.06
C ALA A 145 -5.20 14.63 -9.85
N ILE A 146 -3.95 14.45 -9.43
CA ILE A 146 -3.01 13.46 -9.95
C ILE A 146 -2.59 12.56 -8.81
N GLY A 147 -2.73 11.26 -8.98
CA GLY A 147 -2.33 10.26 -8.01
C GLY A 147 -1.59 9.09 -8.63
N VAL A 148 -0.77 8.43 -7.83
CA VAL A 148 -0.14 7.16 -8.18
C VAL A 148 -0.91 6.05 -7.47
N ILE A 149 -1.33 5.04 -8.22
CA ILE A 149 -1.97 3.85 -7.66
C ILE A 149 -0.88 2.96 -7.10
N ARG A 150 -0.95 2.69 -5.80
CA ARG A 150 -0.05 1.85 -5.02
C ARG A 150 -0.77 0.61 -4.50
N GLU A 151 -0.04 -0.38 -4.04
CA GLU A 151 -0.64 -1.58 -3.44
C GLU A 151 -1.39 -1.28 -2.13
N TYR A 152 -0.98 -0.24 -1.42
CA TYR A 152 -1.60 0.19 -0.16
C TYR A 152 -2.72 1.22 -0.33
N GLY A 153 -2.87 1.84 -1.50
CA GLY A 153 -3.87 2.89 -1.74
C GLY A 153 -3.50 3.81 -2.88
N ILE A 154 -4.03 5.01 -2.86
CA ILE A 154 -3.72 6.06 -3.83
C ILE A 154 -2.82 7.09 -3.15
N ASP A 155 -1.64 7.29 -3.71
CA ASP A 155 -0.72 8.33 -3.30
C ASP A 155 -0.99 9.58 -4.14
N VAL A 156 -1.69 10.56 -3.56
CA VAL A 156 -2.07 11.80 -4.24
C VAL A 156 -0.85 12.70 -4.35
N GLN A 157 -0.37 12.90 -5.56
CA GLN A 157 0.83 13.69 -5.86
C GLN A 157 0.52 15.17 -6.00
N LEU A 158 -0.64 15.51 -6.51
CA LEU A 158 -1.04 16.89 -6.78
C LEU A 158 -2.55 17.03 -6.75
N GLU A 159 -3.01 18.01 -6.00
CA GLU A 159 -4.36 18.56 -6.05
C GLU A 159 -4.26 20.02 -6.48
N ILE A 160 -5.07 20.43 -7.45
CA ILE A 160 -5.03 21.77 -7.99
C ILE A 160 -6.39 22.41 -7.78
N GLN A 161 -6.42 23.56 -7.11
CA GLN A 161 -7.63 24.39 -7.07
C GLN A 161 -7.62 25.37 -8.24
N LEU A 162 -8.51 25.17 -9.19
CA LEU A 162 -8.64 26.01 -10.37
C LEU A 162 -9.53 27.21 -10.04
N LYS A 163 -8.97 28.40 -10.03
CA LYS A 163 -9.73 29.66 -10.00
C LYS A 163 -10.03 30.09 -11.43
N LEU A 164 -11.08 29.55 -12.02
CA LEU A 164 -11.53 29.92 -13.35
C LEU A 164 -12.37 31.21 -13.33
N PRO A 165 -12.38 31.98 -14.44
CA PRO A 165 -13.31 33.08 -14.64
C PRO A 165 -14.77 32.64 -14.54
N SER A 166 -15.70 33.58 -14.31
CA SER A 166 -17.10 33.29 -14.24
C SER A 166 -17.64 32.64 -15.52
N LYS A 167 -18.75 31.87 -15.42
CA LYS A 167 -19.40 31.25 -16.59
C LYS A 167 -19.85 32.27 -17.65
N ARG A 168 -19.97 33.55 -17.29
CA ARG A 168 -20.30 34.63 -18.24
C ARG A 168 -19.12 35.05 -19.12
N GLU A 169 -17.89 34.72 -18.73
CA GLU A 169 -16.64 35.02 -19.45
C GLU A 169 -16.11 33.78 -20.19
N GLU A 170 -16.95 33.16 -20.98
CA GLU A 170 -16.74 31.85 -21.61
C GLU A 170 -15.40 31.74 -22.36
N LYS A 171 -15.08 32.71 -23.22
CA LYS A 171 -13.82 32.74 -23.96
C LYS A 171 -12.58 32.75 -23.05
N MET A 172 -12.58 33.63 -22.04
CA MET A 172 -11.47 33.70 -21.10
C MET A 172 -11.33 32.43 -20.26
N ARG A 173 -12.47 31.80 -19.94
CA ARG A 173 -12.51 30.52 -19.22
C ARG A 173 -11.92 29.39 -20.06
N GLU A 174 -12.30 29.30 -21.36
CA GLU A 174 -11.75 28.30 -22.29
C GLU A 174 -10.23 28.48 -22.49
N GLU A 175 -9.77 29.70 -22.77
CA GLU A 175 -8.34 29.97 -22.94
C GLU A 175 -7.52 29.61 -21.68
N LYS A 176 -8.05 29.93 -20.51
CA LYS A 176 -7.40 29.59 -19.24
C LYS A 176 -7.36 28.09 -19.02
N MET A 177 -8.47 27.37 -19.29
CA MET A 177 -8.52 25.93 -19.19
C MET A 177 -7.56 25.25 -20.16
N GLU A 178 -7.43 25.76 -21.37
CA GLU A 178 -6.48 25.24 -22.36
C GLU A 178 -5.02 25.37 -21.90
N ARG A 179 -4.67 26.50 -21.29
CA ARG A 179 -3.34 26.70 -20.67
C ARG A 179 -3.12 25.69 -19.52
N VAL A 180 -4.09 25.51 -18.65
CA VAL A 180 -4.03 24.54 -17.55
C VAL A 180 -3.85 23.12 -18.06
N ILE A 181 -4.60 22.70 -19.08
CA ILE A 181 -4.47 21.36 -19.69
C ILE A 181 -3.06 21.16 -20.26
N ASN A 182 -2.52 22.16 -20.97
CA ASN A 182 -1.17 22.08 -21.52
C ASN A 182 -0.08 22.01 -20.43
N GLU A 183 -0.24 22.78 -19.34
CA GLU A 183 0.68 22.74 -18.20
C GLU A 183 0.59 21.40 -17.45
N LEU A 184 -0.61 20.88 -17.26
CA LEU A 184 -0.83 19.57 -16.67
C LEU A 184 -0.20 18.46 -17.50
N ALA A 185 -0.40 18.45 -18.82
CA ALA A 185 0.18 17.46 -19.70
C ALA A 185 1.71 17.43 -19.62
N LYS A 186 2.37 18.60 -19.54
CA LYS A 186 3.83 18.70 -19.35
C LYS A 186 4.27 18.16 -17.98
N LYS A 187 3.58 18.54 -16.90
CA LYS A 187 3.88 18.01 -15.54
C LYS A 187 3.69 16.49 -15.47
N ILE A 188 2.63 15.99 -16.11
CA ILE A 188 2.37 14.55 -16.21
C ILE A 188 3.52 13.87 -16.95
N ALA A 189 4.01 14.45 -18.06
CA ALA A 189 5.15 13.93 -18.80
C ALA A 189 6.42 13.84 -17.94
N GLU A 190 6.70 14.86 -17.14
CA GLU A 190 7.83 14.85 -16.18
C GLU A 190 7.67 13.74 -15.12
N ILE A 191 6.46 13.56 -14.58
CA ILE A 191 6.16 12.51 -13.61
C ILE A 191 6.35 11.11 -14.22
N ILE A 192 5.92 10.93 -15.47
CA ILE A 192 6.05 9.69 -16.22
C ILE A 192 7.53 9.31 -16.37
N GLU A 193 8.35 10.22 -16.81
CA GLU A 193 9.79 9.97 -17.01
C GLU A 193 10.51 9.72 -15.68
N LYS A 194 10.29 10.58 -14.69
CA LYS A 194 10.94 10.49 -13.38
C LYS A 194 10.65 9.18 -12.65
N ASN A 195 9.40 8.68 -12.74
CA ASN A 195 8.94 7.51 -12.00
C ASN A 195 8.78 6.26 -12.89
N ASN A 196 9.22 6.31 -14.14
CA ASN A 196 9.11 5.22 -15.11
C ASN A 196 7.68 4.63 -15.17
N MET A 197 6.68 5.52 -15.30
CA MET A 197 5.27 5.11 -15.37
C MET A 197 4.99 4.39 -16.67
N LYS A 198 4.25 3.27 -16.61
CA LYS A 198 3.91 2.47 -17.80
C LYS A 198 2.44 2.52 -18.16
N THR A 199 1.59 2.83 -17.21
CA THR A 199 0.15 2.95 -17.43
C THR A 199 -0.34 4.28 -16.90
N ILE A 200 -1.12 4.96 -17.70
CA ILE A 200 -1.73 6.25 -17.39
C ILE A 200 -3.23 6.11 -17.57
N VAL A 201 -3.96 6.50 -16.54
CA VAL A 201 -5.42 6.52 -16.52
C VAL A 201 -5.88 7.97 -16.45
N VAL A 202 -6.57 8.45 -17.46
CA VAL A 202 -7.17 9.79 -17.48
C VAL A 202 -8.67 9.66 -17.34
N VAL A 203 -9.21 10.24 -16.27
CA VAL A 203 -10.65 10.23 -16.00
C VAL A 203 -11.17 11.63 -15.77
N GLY A 204 -12.46 11.80 -15.85
CA GLY A 204 -13.12 13.10 -15.67
C GLY A 204 -14.28 13.33 -16.59
N ILE A 205 -14.76 14.57 -16.62
CA ILE A 205 -15.89 14.99 -17.43
C ILE A 205 -15.50 15.06 -18.91
N ASN A 206 -16.31 14.47 -19.79
CA ASN A 206 -16.11 14.23 -21.23
C ASN A 206 -15.09 15.13 -21.95
N TYR A 207 -15.42 16.39 -22.17
CA TYR A 207 -14.63 17.33 -22.98
C TYR A 207 -13.22 17.58 -22.41
N LEU A 208 -13.10 17.81 -21.09
CA LEU A 208 -11.82 18.11 -20.43
C LEU A 208 -10.91 16.90 -20.43
N ARG A 209 -11.48 15.72 -20.17
CA ARG A 209 -10.78 14.44 -20.20
C ARG A 209 -10.23 14.16 -21.60
N GLU A 210 -11.03 14.31 -22.65
CA GLU A 210 -10.61 14.03 -24.04
C GLU A 210 -9.47 15.01 -24.46
N LYS A 211 -9.61 16.27 -24.13
CA LYS A 211 -8.57 17.27 -24.41
C LYS A 211 -7.26 16.93 -23.69
N LEU A 212 -7.32 16.63 -22.38
CA LEU A 212 -6.14 16.26 -21.61
C LEU A 212 -5.50 14.95 -22.11
N ALA A 213 -6.31 13.93 -22.40
CA ALA A 213 -5.81 12.66 -22.94
C ALA A 213 -5.11 12.85 -24.28
N SER A 214 -5.63 13.74 -25.15
CA SER A 214 -5.00 14.09 -26.42
C SER A 214 -3.65 14.77 -26.24
N GLU A 215 -3.54 15.76 -25.32
CA GLU A 215 -2.28 16.44 -25.05
C GLU A 215 -1.25 15.48 -24.41
N ILE A 216 -1.67 14.66 -23.44
CA ILE A 216 -0.79 13.62 -22.87
C ILE A 216 -0.32 12.64 -23.95
N SER A 217 -1.19 12.23 -24.90
CA SER A 217 -0.81 11.34 -25.99
C SER A 217 0.29 11.95 -26.86
N LYS A 218 0.25 13.26 -27.14
CA LYS A 218 1.29 13.98 -27.90
C LYS A 218 2.63 13.95 -27.14
N GLU A 219 2.61 14.13 -25.81
CA GLU A 219 3.83 14.08 -25.01
C GLU A 219 4.39 12.65 -24.94
N ILE A 220 3.53 11.64 -24.75
CA ILE A 220 3.93 10.22 -24.73
C ILE A 220 4.60 9.80 -26.05
N GLN A 221 4.11 10.27 -27.21
CA GLN A 221 4.68 9.94 -28.51
C GLN A 221 6.13 10.42 -28.67
N LYS A 222 6.55 11.42 -27.92
CA LYS A 222 7.95 11.90 -27.89
C LYS A 222 8.86 10.99 -27.05
N MET A 223 8.29 10.12 -26.22
CA MET A 223 9.02 9.24 -25.31
C MET A 223 9.40 7.92 -25.99
N LYS A 224 10.55 7.34 -25.60
CA LYS A 224 11.01 6.05 -26.15
C LYS A 224 10.29 4.83 -25.55
N ASN A 225 9.59 5.01 -24.42
CA ASN A 225 8.95 3.93 -23.68
C ASN A 225 7.54 3.65 -24.21
N LYS A 226 7.15 2.37 -24.25
CA LYS A 226 5.76 1.99 -24.54
C LYS A 226 4.91 2.27 -23.30
N ILE A 227 3.99 3.24 -23.41
CA ILE A 227 3.08 3.65 -22.35
C ILE A 227 1.65 3.33 -22.78
N ILE A 228 0.88 2.77 -21.86
CA ILE A 228 -0.54 2.48 -22.05
C ILE A 228 -1.34 3.66 -21.52
N LEU A 229 -2.14 4.28 -22.38
CA LEU A 229 -3.06 5.35 -22.00
C LEU A 229 -4.49 4.81 -22.00
N ILE A 230 -5.16 4.91 -20.85
CA ILE A 230 -6.57 4.53 -20.65
C ILE A 230 -7.35 5.81 -20.39
N SER A 231 -8.48 5.98 -21.06
CA SER A 231 -9.36 7.12 -20.85
C SER A 231 -10.77 6.63 -20.55
N GLU A 232 -11.35 7.11 -19.43
CA GLU A 232 -12.68 6.69 -18.97
C GLU A 232 -13.43 7.89 -18.41
N ASP A 233 -14.72 8.03 -18.73
CA ASP A 233 -15.51 9.13 -18.18
C ASP A 233 -15.85 8.91 -16.72
N THR A 234 -15.97 9.99 -15.95
CA THR A 234 -16.46 9.98 -14.57
C THR A 234 -17.39 11.18 -14.36
N SER A 235 -18.30 11.04 -13.41
CA SER A 235 -19.24 12.12 -13.08
C SER A 235 -18.59 13.25 -12.29
N ASN A 236 -17.44 12.93 -11.66
CA ASN A 236 -16.67 13.85 -10.84
C ASN A 236 -15.23 13.92 -11.32
N GLY A 237 -14.54 15.01 -11.01
CA GLY A 237 -13.09 15.11 -11.07
C GLY A 237 -12.43 14.91 -9.70
N GLY A 238 -11.16 15.33 -9.58
CA GLY A 238 -10.44 15.26 -8.33
C GLY A 238 -10.35 13.87 -7.72
N ILE A 239 -10.16 13.79 -6.41
CA ILE A 239 -10.10 12.52 -5.68
C ILE A 239 -11.39 11.71 -5.80
N ARG A 240 -12.55 12.38 -5.88
CA ARG A 240 -13.83 11.69 -6.05
C ARG A 240 -13.91 10.98 -7.39
N GLY A 241 -13.45 11.63 -8.47
CA GLY A 241 -13.36 11.04 -9.80
C GLY A 241 -12.39 9.85 -9.85
N ILE A 242 -11.26 9.92 -9.16
CA ILE A 242 -10.33 8.80 -9.01
C ILE A 242 -11.05 7.60 -8.36
N ASN A 243 -11.72 7.81 -7.22
CA ASN A 243 -12.43 6.75 -6.51
C ASN A 243 -13.59 6.17 -7.32
N GLU A 244 -14.30 7.00 -8.10
CA GLU A 244 -15.34 6.54 -9.03
C GLU A 244 -14.76 5.66 -10.13
N ALA A 245 -13.64 6.08 -10.74
CA ALA A 245 -12.96 5.34 -11.81
C ALA A 245 -12.52 3.94 -11.36
N LEU A 246 -11.99 3.82 -10.15
CA LEU A 246 -11.52 2.54 -9.60
C LEU A 246 -12.65 1.52 -9.35
N ARG A 247 -13.91 1.90 -9.49
CA ARG A 247 -15.08 1.00 -9.44
C ARG A 247 -15.54 0.56 -10.84
N LYS A 248 -15.04 1.17 -11.90
CA LYS A 248 -15.44 0.82 -13.27
C LYS A 248 -14.76 -0.44 -13.76
N ASN A 249 -15.54 -1.33 -14.35
CA ASN A 249 -15.05 -2.63 -14.84
C ASN A 249 -13.93 -2.53 -15.89
N SER A 250 -13.91 -1.47 -16.71
CA SER A 250 -12.84 -1.20 -17.69
C SER A 250 -11.49 -0.98 -16.98
N ILE A 251 -11.50 -0.15 -15.95
CA ILE A 251 -10.31 0.16 -15.13
C ILE A 251 -9.91 -1.07 -14.31
N LEU A 252 -10.86 -1.74 -13.65
CA LEU A 252 -10.60 -2.95 -12.86
C LEU A 252 -9.93 -4.05 -13.70
N LYS A 253 -10.37 -4.25 -14.94
CA LYS A 253 -9.76 -5.23 -15.85
C LYS A 253 -8.35 -4.86 -16.28
N ALA A 254 -8.10 -3.57 -16.54
CA ALA A 254 -6.80 -3.07 -16.95
C ALA A 254 -5.77 -3.08 -15.82
N LEU A 255 -6.23 -2.92 -14.57
CA LEU A 255 -5.41 -2.83 -13.38
C LEU A 255 -5.53 -4.04 -12.44
N LYS A 256 -6.07 -5.16 -12.92
CA LYS A 256 -6.37 -6.36 -12.12
C LYS A 256 -5.18 -6.94 -11.33
N GLU A 257 -3.96 -6.69 -11.80
CA GLU A 257 -2.74 -7.18 -11.16
C GLU A 257 -2.29 -6.33 -9.94
N ILE A 258 -3.00 -5.22 -9.66
CA ILE A 258 -2.71 -4.36 -8.52
C ILE A 258 -3.54 -4.85 -7.32
N LYS A 259 -2.87 -5.23 -6.24
CA LYS A 259 -3.50 -5.79 -5.03
C LYS A 259 -4.63 -4.91 -4.48
N MET A 260 -4.46 -3.59 -4.44
CA MET A 260 -5.50 -2.67 -3.97
C MET A 260 -6.81 -2.81 -4.77
N ILE A 261 -6.71 -3.05 -6.08
CA ILE A 261 -7.88 -3.22 -6.95
C ILE A 261 -8.59 -4.56 -6.66
N GLU A 262 -7.82 -5.63 -6.45
CA GLU A 262 -8.37 -6.93 -6.03
C GLU A 262 -9.05 -6.82 -4.67
N ASP A 263 -8.43 -6.16 -3.70
CA ASP A 263 -8.98 -5.96 -2.36
C ASP A 263 -10.28 -5.14 -2.40
N SER A 264 -10.34 -4.12 -3.25
CA SER A 264 -11.56 -3.33 -3.45
C SER A 264 -12.70 -4.17 -4.02
N LYS A 265 -12.41 -5.03 -5.00
CA LYS A 265 -13.40 -5.94 -5.59
C LYS A 265 -13.90 -6.96 -4.56
N ILE A 266 -13.00 -7.60 -3.83
CA ILE A 266 -13.36 -8.57 -2.79
C ILE A 266 -14.24 -7.91 -1.72
N MET A 267 -13.93 -6.67 -1.35
CA MET A 267 -14.76 -5.93 -0.38
C MET A 267 -16.16 -5.61 -0.92
N GLU A 268 -16.29 -5.31 -2.21
CA GLU A 268 -17.60 -5.09 -2.85
C GLU A 268 -18.41 -6.39 -2.91
N ASP A 269 -17.78 -7.49 -3.38
CA ASP A 269 -18.39 -8.83 -3.39
C ASP A 269 -18.85 -9.24 -1.97
N TYR A 270 -18.03 -8.99 -0.96
CA TYR A 270 -18.38 -9.24 0.44
C TYR A 270 -19.62 -8.45 0.90
N LEU A 271 -19.66 -7.15 0.61
CA LEU A 271 -20.80 -6.29 0.99
C LEU A 271 -22.09 -6.71 0.27
N GLU A 272 -21.98 -7.15 -0.97
CA GLU A 272 -23.13 -7.69 -1.73
C GLU A 272 -23.65 -8.99 -1.09
N ILE A 273 -22.76 -9.91 -0.74
CA ILE A 273 -23.11 -11.17 -0.05
C ILE A 273 -23.73 -10.87 1.30
N LEU A 274 -23.15 -9.96 2.09
CA LEU A 274 -23.67 -9.57 3.41
C LEU A 274 -25.10 -9.03 3.32
N ALA A 275 -25.39 -8.25 2.27
CA ALA A 275 -26.71 -7.66 2.07
C ALA A 275 -27.76 -8.64 1.54
N LYS A 276 -27.36 -9.56 0.64
CA LYS A 276 -28.30 -10.42 -0.09
C LYS A 276 -28.39 -11.85 0.44
N GLU A 277 -27.31 -12.38 1.02
CA GLU A 277 -27.21 -13.78 1.42
C GLU A 277 -26.96 -13.95 2.90
N LYS A 278 -28.06 -13.91 3.73
CA LYS A 278 -27.96 -14.11 5.18
C LYS A 278 -27.19 -15.39 5.51
N GLY A 279 -26.23 -15.26 6.46
CA GLY A 279 -25.44 -16.39 6.97
C GLY A 279 -24.26 -16.81 6.08
N LYS A 280 -23.99 -16.15 4.93
CA LYS A 280 -22.81 -16.43 4.08
C LYS A 280 -21.68 -15.41 4.22
N ALA A 281 -21.84 -14.41 5.05
CA ALA A 281 -20.82 -13.45 5.40
C ALA A 281 -20.88 -13.13 6.88
N THR A 282 -19.72 -12.87 7.48
CA THR A 282 -19.62 -12.50 8.88
C THR A 282 -18.60 -11.40 9.08
N TYR A 283 -18.68 -10.65 10.17
CA TYR A 283 -17.74 -9.60 10.55
C TYR A 283 -17.56 -9.52 12.06
N GLY A 284 -16.48 -8.86 12.45
CA GLY A 284 -16.09 -8.75 13.85
C GLY A 284 -15.32 -9.98 14.35
N LEU A 285 -14.51 -9.76 15.39
CA LEU A 285 -13.54 -10.76 15.85
C LEU A 285 -14.19 -12.06 16.33
N ASN A 286 -15.24 -11.96 17.15
CA ASN A 286 -15.83 -13.13 17.77
C ASN A 286 -16.58 -14.02 16.75
N GLU A 287 -17.36 -13.41 15.86
CA GLU A 287 -18.13 -14.17 14.87
C GLU A 287 -17.21 -14.79 13.81
N THR A 288 -16.17 -14.06 13.40
CA THR A 288 -15.14 -14.61 12.50
C THR A 288 -14.37 -15.75 13.16
N TYR A 289 -14.08 -15.64 14.47
CA TYR A 289 -13.45 -16.72 15.23
C TYR A 289 -14.30 -18.00 15.24
N LYS A 290 -15.60 -17.88 15.55
CA LYS A 290 -16.52 -19.02 15.50
C LYS A 290 -16.55 -19.68 14.11
N ALA A 291 -16.66 -18.84 13.06
CA ALA A 291 -16.68 -19.33 11.68
C ALA A 291 -15.38 -20.05 11.28
N ALA A 292 -14.23 -19.55 11.73
CA ALA A 292 -12.92 -20.18 11.50
C ALA A 292 -12.82 -21.55 12.19
N LYS A 293 -13.25 -21.65 13.46
CA LYS A 293 -13.21 -22.90 14.22
C LYS A 293 -14.00 -24.05 13.56
N ILE A 294 -15.14 -23.75 12.93
CA ILE A 294 -15.98 -24.77 12.25
C ILE A 294 -15.62 -24.97 10.77
N GLY A 295 -14.56 -24.32 10.26
CA GLY A 295 -14.12 -24.50 8.87
C GLY A 295 -14.95 -23.81 7.82
N ALA A 296 -15.80 -22.87 8.20
CA ALA A 296 -16.71 -22.22 7.30
C ALA A 296 -16.08 -21.11 6.46
N VAL A 297 -14.89 -20.62 6.82
CA VAL A 297 -14.26 -19.48 6.13
C VAL A 297 -13.72 -19.89 4.77
N LYS A 298 -14.19 -19.20 3.71
CA LYS A 298 -13.66 -19.26 2.35
C LYS A 298 -12.58 -18.24 2.14
N THR A 299 -12.91 -16.97 2.43
CA THR A 299 -11.98 -15.84 2.31
C THR A 299 -12.04 -15.01 3.58
N LEU A 300 -10.93 -14.91 4.28
CA LEU A 300 -10.74 -14.04 5.43
C LEU A 300 -10.18 -12.69 4.96
N MET A 301 -10.83 -11.61 5.34
CA MET A 301 -10.33 -10.25 5.17
C MET A 301 -9.93 -9.69 6.52
N ILE A 302 -8.70 -9.20 6.62
CA ILE A 302 -8.18 -8.63 7.86
C ILE A 302 -7.41 -7.35 7.56
N SER A 303 -7.63 -6.29 8.34
CA SER A 303 -6.86 -5.05 8.17
C SER A 303 -5.46 -5.21 8.78
N ASN A 304 -4.45 -4.60 8.14
CA ASN A 304 -3.09 -4.57 8.67
C ASN A 304 -3.05 -3.97 10.09
N ARG A 305 -3.97 -3.06 10.44
CA ARG A 305 -4.12 -2.54 11.80
C ARG A 305 -4.49 -3.61 12.82
N MET A 306 -5.37 -4.57 12.44
CA MET A 306 -5.76 -5.67 13.32
C MET A 306 -4.59 -6.60 13.64
N LEU A 307 -3.69 -6.83 12.67
CA LEU A 307 -2.48 -7.63 12.88
C LEU A 307 -1.52 -7.00 13.91
N LYS A 308 -1.58 -5.70 14.11
CA LYS A 308 -0.80 -4.97 15.12
C LYS A 308 -1.46 -4.92 16.50
N SER A 309 -2.54 -5.69 16.73
CA SER A 309 -3.19 -5.83 18.05
C SER A 309 -2.29 -6.61 19.03
N TYR A 310 -2.55 -6.46 20.33
CA TYR A 310 -1.78 -7.09 21.41
C TYR A 310 -2.67 -7.92 22.32
N GLY A 311 -2.05 -8.80 23.13
CA GLY A 311 -2.73 -9.64 24.13
C GLY A 311 -3.75 -10.58 23.54
N GLU A 312 -4.80 -10.91 24.29
CA GLU A 312 -5.85 -11.86 23.90
C GLU A 312 -6.44 -11.61 22.50
N LYS A 313 -6.54 -10.35 22.11
CA LYS A 313 -7.03 -10.02 20.78
C LYS A 313 -6.08 -10.51 19.68
N ARG A 314 -4.78 -10.42 19.90
CA ARG A 314 -3.76 -10.91 18.99
C ARG A 314 -3.78 -12.44 18.91
N GLU A 315 -3.85 -13.12 20.05
CA GLU A 315 -3.92 -14.57 20.12
C GLU A 315 -5.11 -15.12 19.32
N LYS A 316 -6.30 -14.51 19.51
CA LYS A 316 -7.49 -14.89 18.73
C LYS A 316 -7.31 -14.69 17.23
N ILE A 317 -6.65 -13.61 16.81
CA ILE A 317 -6.37 -13.34 15.39
C ILE A 317 -5.44 -14.41 14.81
N GLU A 318 -4.40 -14.77 15.54
CA GLU A 318 -3.46 -15.82 15.13
C GLU A 318 -4.16 -17.17 15.01
N GLU A 319 -5.01 -17.53 15.98
CA GLU A 319 -5.81 -18.75 15.88
C GLU A 319 -6.75 -18.75 14.66
N ILE A 320 -7.41 -17.61 14.37
CA ILE A 320 -8.24 -17.47 13.14
C ILE A 320 -7.40 -17.73 11.90
N ILE A 321 -6.24 -17.09 11.79
CA ILE A 321 -5.33 -17.22 10.65
C ILE A 321 -4.91 -18.68 10.47
N GLU A 322 -4.44 -19.31 11.54
CA GLU A 322 -4.01 -20.73 11.53
C GLU A 322 -5.12 -21.69 11.15
N ASP A 323 -6.33 -21.50 11.71
CA ASP A 323 -7.49 -22.33 11.39
C ASP A 323 -7.91 -22.18 9.92
N VAL A 324 -7.95 -20.95 9.40
CA VAL A 324 -8.28 -20.68 7.99
C VAL A 324 -7.22 -21.24 7.05
N GLU A 325 -5.93 -21.08 7.34
CA GLU A 325 -4.84 -21.67 6.54
C GLU A 325 -4.91 -23.21 6.54
N ARG A 326 -5.10 -23.83 7.70
CA ARG A 326 -5.20 -25.28 7.84
C ARG A 326 -6.35 -25.86 7.03
N GLN A 327 -7.44 -25.13 6.92
CA GLN A 327 -8.65 -25.55 6.20
C GLN A 327 -8.66 -25.10 4.73
N GLY A 328 -7.55 -24.55 4.22
CA GLY A 328 -7.40 -24.11 2.83
C GLY A 328 -8.27 -22.90 2.47
N GLY A 329 -8.56 -22.02 3.42
CA GLY A 329 -9.18 -20.73 3.16
C GLY A 329 -8.15 -19.73 2.66
N GLU A 330 -8.64 -18.72 1.95
CA GLU A 330 -7.82 -17.61 1.47
C GLU A 330 -7.74 -16.51 2.54
N ILE A 331 -6.54 -15.94 2.75
CA ILE A 331 -6.34 -14.81 3.66
C ILE A 331 -5.91 -13.59 2.87
N ARG A 332 -6.65 -12.48 3.07
CA ARG A 332 -6.37 -11.18 2.47
C ARG A 332 -6.10 -10.13 3.55
N ILE A 333 -4.88 -9.59 3.54
CA ILE A 333 -4.51 -8.47 4.41
C ILE A 333 -4.76 -7.19 3.62
N ILE A 334 -5.71 -6.38 4.10
CA ILE A 334 -6.19 -5.16 3.45
C ILE A 334 -5.59 -3.94 4.15
N SER A 335 -5.04 -3.02 3.36
CA SER A 335 -4.46 -1.77 3.87
C SER A 335 -5.53 -0.86 4.46
N GLU A 336 -5.36 -0.42 5.71
CA GLU A 336 -6.26 0.54 6.37
C GLU A 336 -6.33 1.91 5.67
N ILE A 337 -5.34 2.25 4.86
CA ILE A 337 -5.28 3.51 4.11
C ILE A 337 -6.22 3.44 2.89
N SER A 338 -6.41 2.26 2.30
CA SER A 338 -7.28 2.06 1.15
C SER A 338 -8.77 2.28 1.47
N GLU A 339 -9.59 2.52 0.45
CA GLU A 339 -11.05 2.65 0.63
C GLU A 339 -11.68 1.34 1.13
N ALA A 340 -11.20 0.19 0.62
CA ALA A 340 -11.61 -1.13 1.10
C ALA A 340 -11.28 -1.33 2.58
N GLY A 341 -10.09 -0.92 3.01
CA GLY A 341 -9.66 -1.01 4.40
C GLY A 341 -10.44 -0.11 5.33
N LYS A 342 -10.80 1.10 4.92
CA LYS A 342 -11.68 1.99 5.69
C LYS A 342 -13.06 1.37 5.91
N LYS A 343 -13.64 0.75 4.86
CA LYS A 343 -14.90 0.00 4.97
C LYS A 343 -14.75 -1.20 5.92
N LEU A 344 -13.67 -1.97 5.79
CA LEU A 344 -13.40 -3.11 6.66
C LEU A 344 -13.23 -2.68 8.13
N LEU A 345 -12.53 -1.57 8.40
CA LEU A 345 -12.39 -1.02 9.75
C LEU A 345 -13.73 -0.64 10.37
N SER A 346 -14.68 -0.09 9.59
CA SER A 346 -16.02 0.21 10.09
C SER A 346 -16.81 -1.04 10.51
N LEU A 347 -16.43 -2.21 10.00
CA LEU A 347 -16.96 -3.53 10.36
C LEU A 347 -16.14 -4.23 11.47
N GLY A 348 -15.23 -3.49 12.14
CA GLY A 348 -14.39 -4.03 13.21
C GLY A 348 -13.02 -4.54 12.75
N GLY A 349 -12.64 -4.31 11.49
CA GLY A 349 -11.29 -4.58 10.95
C GLY A 349 -11.04 -6.03 10.54
N ILE A 350 -12.03 -6.93 10.70
CA ILE A 350 -11.98 -8.34 10.29
C ILE A 350 -13.35 -8.78 9.80
N ALA A 351 -13.39 -9.50 8.69
CA ALA A 351 -14.61 -10.04 8.09
C ALA A 351 -14.30 -11.29 7.27
N ALA A 352 -15.30 -12.12 7.00
CA ALA A 352 -15.12 -13.33 6.21
C ALA A 352 -16.30 -13.62 5.29
N ILE A 353 -15.98 -14.09 4.07
CA ILE A 353 -16.91 -14.76 3.18
C ILE A 353 -16.90 -16.26 3.52
N LEU A 354 -18.08 -16.87 3.66
CA LEU A 354 -18.23 -18.22 4.10
C LEU A 354 -18.49 -19.17 2.93
N ARG A 355 -18.09 -20.44 3.09
CA ARG A 355 -18.32 -21.54 2.12
C ARG A 355 -19.77 -21.98 2.12
N TYR A 356 -20.40 -21.97 3.28
CA TYR A 356 -21.78 -22.37 3.51
C TYR A 356 -22.43 -21.42 4.53
N ARG A 357 -23.74 -21.47 4.61
CA ARG A 357 -24.50 -20.65 5.57
C ARG A 357 -24.30 -21.18 6.98
N ILE A 358 -24.08 -20.27 7.92
CA ILE A 358 -24.12 -20.55 9.34
C ILE A 358 -25.45 -20.00 9.84
N GLU A 359 -26.26 -20.86 10.46
CA GLU A 359 -27.43 -20.41 11.20
C GLU A 359 -26.97 -19.85 12.54
N GLU A 360 -27.53 -18.70 12.93
CA GLU A 360 -27.27 -18.07 14.23
C GLU A 360 -27.87 -18.84 15.39
#